data_bd3b5c84d7f6deea99e6310f2dbd275e
#
_entry.id   bd3b5c84d7f6deea99e6310f2dbd275e
#
_cell.length_a   1.000
_cell.length_b   1.000
_cell.length_c   1.000
_cell.angle_alpha   90.00
_cell.angle_beta   90.00
_cell.angle_gamma   90.00
#
_symmetry.space_group_name_H-M   'P 1'
#
loop_
_entity.id
_entity.type
_entity.pdbx_description
1 polymer ?
#
loop_
_entity_poly.entity_id
_entity_poly.type
_entity_poly.pdbx_seq_one_letter_code
_entity_poly.pdbx_strand_id
1 'polypeptide(L)'
;MPDYKRLSIPFLLHLLCALALLAVLPASAAELRVCPEGCSQASIQAALGNALPGDTITVETGTYRDSPIIGNPVNLRGLNTGSGLPILEPEKGRIILAANGATMRGFVIAGPTLGGAGDNCTLEVVLPAFIFHNDFNGRSSVCAEDTAFWNSSDGINYQFNSRVLRSRLGNYWADYNGTDKNRDGIGDEPEILNDKNVDYYPLMRPVDEYIIPDEKETKVQLIHARVDEPFSISIPANPTTGYSWTADYDYVLLAQGTAIYERSPSGALGSGGTSVFVFTPLKPGKTTIYFVYKRSWENIVADTRSFLVDIS
;
A
#
# COMPACT_ATOMS: atom_id res chain seq x y z
N MET A 1 -82.37 -39.93 13.61
CA MET A 1 -81.61 -39.23 12.57
C MET A 1 -80.72 -38.23 13.33
N PRO A 2 -79.42 -38.48 13.46
CA PRO A 2 -78.55 -37.55 14.21
C PRO A 2 -77.88 -36.57 13.27
N ASP A 3 -77.84 -35.35 13.74
CA ASP A 3 -77.20 -34.18 13.13
C ASP A 3 -75.69 -34.30 12.95
N TYR A 4 -75.23 -34.07 11.72
CA TYR A 4 -73.81 -33.88 11.45
C TYR A 4 -73.43 -32.46 11.75
N LYS A 5 -72.83 -32.25 12.91
CA LYS A 5 -72.05 -31.00 13.22
C LYS A 5 -70.79 -30.97 12.33
N ARG A 6 -70.71 -30.01 11.46
CA ARG A 6 -69.51 -29.66 10.74
C ARG A 6 -68.46 -29.17 11.74
N LEU A 7 -67.38 -29.93 11.88
CA LEU A 7 -66.17 -29.42 12.54
C LEU A 7 -65.46 -28.53 11.51
N SER A 8 -65.43 -27.26 11.84
CA SER A 8 -64.56 -26.29 11.22
C SER A 8 -63.12 -26.54 11.63
N ILE A 9 -62.25 -26.78 10.68
CA ILE A 9 -60.80 -26.84 10.89
C ILE A 9 -60.31 -25.40 11.04
N PRO A 10 -59.75 -24.99 12.14
CA PRO A 10 -59.00 -23.77 12.21
C PRO A 10 -57.56 -24.07 11.79
N PHE A 11 -57.16 -23.54 10.67
CA PHE A 11 -56.17 -22.51 10.60
C PHE A 11 -54.78 -22.81 11.10
N LEU A 12 -53.90 -22.62 10.18
CA LEU A 12 -52.62 -21.98 10.34
C LEU A 12 -51.49 -22.81 10.90
N LEU A 13 -50.81 -23.35 10.01
CA LEU A 13 -49.35 -23.39 10.10
C LEU A 13 -48.79 -22.35 9.13
N HIS A 14 -48.75 -21.08 9.53
CA HIS A 14 -47.83 -20.10 8.95
C HIS A 14 -46.46 -20.43 9.46
N LEU A 15 -45.77 -21.27 8.72
CA LEU A 15 -44.33 -21.44 8.87
C LEU A 15 -43.67 -20.13 8.45
N LEU A 16 -43.43 -19.24 9.42
CA LEU A 16 -42.56 -18.11 9.29
C LEU A 16 -41.15 -18.65 9.04
N CYS A 17 -40.81 -18.80 7.78
CA CYS A 17 -39.44 -18.95 7.35
C CYS A 17 -38.79 -17.57 7.53
N ALA A 18 -38.31 -17.30 8.76
CA ALA A 18 -37.42 -16.18 9.01
C ALA A 18 -36.11 -16.47 8.27
N LEU A 19 -36.04 -16.00 7.03
CA LEU A 19 -34.80 -15.92 6.30
C LEU A 19 -33.91 -14.94 7.08
N ALA A 20 -33.09 -15.48 7.97
CA ALA A 20 -32.01 -14.73 8.56
C ALA A 20 -31.07 -14.36 7.42
N LEU A 21 -31.22 -13.17 6.86
CA LEU A 21 -30.21 -12.54 6.05
C LEU A 21 -29.00 -12.35 6.98
N LEU A 22 -28.09 -13.32 6.98
CA LEU A 22 -26.74 -13.09 7.50
C LEU A 22 -26.15 -12.01 6.61
N ALA A 23 -26.19 -10.76 7.09
CA ALA A 23 -25.40 -9.70 6.54
C ALA A 23 -23.93 -10.15 6.70
N VAL A 24 -23.33 -10.67 5.62
CA VAL A 24 -21.89 -10.87 5.56
C VAL A 24 -21.31 -9.46 5.55
N LEU A 25 -20.97 -8.97 6.76
CA LEU A 25 -20.17 -7.78 6.87
C LEU A 25 -18.86 -8.07 6.13
N PRO A 26 -18.41 -7.20 5.21
CA PRO A 26 -17.09 -7.37 4.61
C PRO A 26 -16.08 -7.44 5.75
N ALA A 27 -15.35 -8.55 5.82
CA ALA A 27 -14.25 -8.67 6.77
C ALA A 27 -13.27 -7.53 6.46
N SER A 28 -13.08 -6.61 7.40
CA SER A 28 -12.04 -5.59 7.28
C SER A 28 -10.71 -6.33 7.27
N ALA A 29 -9.84 -6.00 6.29
CA ALA A 29 -8.50 -6.53 6.24
C ALA A 29 -7.81 -6.31 7.60
N ALA A 30 -7.33 -7.38 8.20
CA ALA A 30 -6.63 -7.35 9.47
C ALA A 30 -5.15 -6.98 9.28
N GLU A 31 -4.53 -6.48 10.33
CA GLU A 31 -3.10 -6.28 10.38
C GLU A 31 -2.48 -7.20 11.44
N LEU A 32 -1.57 -8.04 10.97
CA LEU A 32 -0.75 -8.89 11.82
C LEU A 32 0.66 -8.29 11.90
N ARG A 33 1.22 -8.25 13.12
CA ARG A 33 2.57 -7.71 13.33
C ARG A 33 3.55 -8.83 13.68
N VAL A 34 4.71 -8.77 13.03
CA VAL A 34 5.84 -9.68 13.25
C VAL A 34 7.03 -8.84 13.72
N CYS A 35 7.63 -9.20 14.84
CA CYS A 35 8.86 -8.59 15.32
C CYS A 35 9.70 -9.61 16.10
N PRO A 36 11.01 -9.39 16.26
CA PRO A 36 11.88 -10.31 16.99
C PRO A 36 11.45 -10.50 18.45
N GLU A 37 10.96 -9.43 19.10
CA GLU A 37 10.52 -9.42 20.48
C GLU A 37 9.30 -8.51 20.69
N GLY A 38 8.37 -8.94 21.52
CA GLY A 38 7.23 -8.11 21.96
C GLY A 38 5.97 -8.16 21.11
N CYS A 39 5.98 -8.81 19.93
CA CYS A 39 4.79 -9.05 19.11
C CYS A 39 4.17 -10.43 19.39
N SER A 40 2.93 -10.62 18.91
CA SER A 40 2.26 -11.92 18.96
C SER A 40 2.90 -12.97 18.03
N GLN A 41 3.64 -12.51 17.02
CA GLN A 41 4.28 -13.37 16.02
C GLN A 41 5.77 -13.00 15.93
N ALA A 42 6.65 -13.99 16.12
CA ALA A 42 8.10 -13.86 15.94
C ALA A 42 8.58 -14.39 14.59
N SER A 43 7.71 -15.02 13.79
CA SER A 43 8.00 -15.66 12.50
C SER A 43 7.00 -15.18 11.46
N ILE A 44 7.49 -14.89 10.26
CA ILE A 44 6.66 -14.51 9.12
C ILE A 44 5.75 -15.67 8.73
N GLN A 45 6.28 -16.91 8.74
CA GLN A 45 5.49 -18.08 8.41
C GLN A 45 4.33 -18.29 9.40
N ALA A 46 4.53 -18.00 10.68
CA ALA A 46 3.46 -18.11 11.68
C ALA A 46 2.36 -17.05 11.44
N ALA A 47 2.73 -15.84 11.07
CA ALA A 47 1.76 -14.80 10.69
C ALA A 47 0.98 -15.18 9.44
N LEU A 48 1.65 -15.71 8.41
CA LEU A 48 1.03 -16.20 7.18
C LEU A 48 0.01 -17.32 7.43
N GLY A 49 0.27 -18.20 8.42
CA GLY A 49 -0.67 -19.24 8.81
C GLY A 49 -1.97 -18.74 9.44
N ASN A 50 -1.98 -17.49 9.93
CA ASN A 50 -3.15 -16.86 10.56
C ASN A 50 -3.81 -15.79 9.66
N ALA A 51 -3.15 -15.42 8.54
CA ALA A 51 -3.62 -14.36 7.66
C ALA A 51 -4.67 -14.86 6.67
N LEU A 52 -5.68 -14.03 6.44
CA LEU A 52 -6.69 -14.22 5.40
C LEU A 52 -6.31 -13.41 4.14
N PRO A 53 -6.89 -13.77 2.97
CA PRO A 53 -6.74 -12.98 1.76
C PRO A 53 -7.08 -11.50 1.98
N GLY A 54 -6.16 -10.61 1.58
CA GLY A 54 -6.30 -9.16 1.74
C GLY A 54 -5.70 -8.59 3.04
N ASP A 55 -5.34 -9.43 4.00
CA ASP A 55 -4.70 -8.98 5.24
C ASP A 55 -3.31 -8.38 4.97
N THR A 56 -2.89 -7.52 5.90
CA THR A 56 -1.54 -6.95 5.90
C THR A 56 -0.71 -7.59 7.01
N ILE A 57 0.46 -8.10 6.64
CA ILE A 57 1.47 -8.57 7.58
C ILE A 57 2.59 -7.54 7.63
N THR A 58 2.68 -6.81 8.73
CA THR A 58 3.73 -5.81 8.96
C THR A 58 4.88 -6.47 9.73
N VAL A 59 6.05 -6.49 9.11
CA VAL A 59 7.28 -7.06 9.66
C VAL A 59 8.20 -5.92 10.08
N GLU A 60 8.51 -5.83 11.35
CA GLU A 60 9.37 -4.77 11.90
C GLU A 60 10.86 -5.07 11.66
N THR A 61 11.70 -4.05 11.82
CA THR A 61 13.17 -4.19 11.74
C THR A 61 13.66 -5.43 12.50
N GLY A 62 14.51 -6.21 11.87
CA GLY A 62 15.08 -7.44 12.40
C GLY A 62 15.63 -8.31 11.28
N THR A 63 16.33 -9.39 11.65
CA THR A 63 16.76 -10.42 10.69
C THR A 63 15.92 -11.67 10.86
N TYR A 64 15.24 -12.06 9.78
CA TYR A 64 14.31 -13.19 9.73
C TYR A 64 14.92 -14.30 8.87
N ARG A 65 15.05 -15.47 9.44
CA ARG A 65 15.75 -16.61 8.81
C ARG A 65 14.85 -17.78 8.42
N ASP A 66 13.55 -17.59 8.61
CA ASP A 66 12.56 -18.52 8.10
C ASP A 66 12.46 -18.44 6.56
N SER A 67 11.92 -19.49 5.96
CA SER A 67 11.69 -19.59 4.52
C SER A 67 10.19 -19.55 4.26
N PRO A 68 9.56 -18.36 4.30
CA PRO A 68 8.11 -18.26 4.25
C PRO A 68 7.55 -18.61 2.87
N ILE A 69 6.40 -19.29 2.88
CA ILE A 69 5.60 -19.57 1.70
C ILE A 69 4.35 -18.73 1.76
N ILE A 70 4.28 -17.73 0.87
CA ILE A 70 3.15 -16.83 0.74
C ILE A 70 2.11 -17.47 -0.19
N GLY A 71 1.19 -18.25 0.38
CA GLY A 71 0.16 -18.99 -0.34
C GLY A 71 -1.19 -18.28 -0.44
N ASN A 72 -1.37 -17.18 0.28
CA ASN A 72 -2.56 -16.32 0.23
C ASN A 72 -2.22 -14.93 -0.31
N PRO A 73 -3.12 -14.25 -1.03
CA PRO A 73 -2.91 -12.89 -1.51
C PRO A 73 -2.96 -11.88 -0.34
N VAL A 74 -1.86 -11.77 0.38
CA VAL A 74 -1.66 -10.83 1.50
C VAL A 74 -0.74 -9.69 1.09
N ASN A 75 -0.76 -8.61 1.87
CA ASN A 75 0.18 -7.51 1.77
C ASN A 75 1.32 -7.72 2.78
N LEU A 76 2.43 -8.30 2.35
CA LEU A 76 3.63 -8.46 3.17
C LEU A 76 4.47 -7.19 3.10
N ARG A 77 4.62 -6.51 4.25
CA ARG A 77 5.23 -5.20 4.35
C ARG A 77 6.31 -5.17 5.42
N GLY A 78 7.51 -4.80 5.02
CA GLY A 78 8.58 -4.43 5.95
C GLY A 78 8.41 -3.00 6.46
N LEU A 79 8.71 -2.79 7.72
CA LEU A 79 8.65 -1.50 8.40
C LEU A 79 9.98 -1.21 9.09
N ASN A 80 10.64 -0.13 8.69
CA ASN A 80 11.80 0.39 9.41
C ASN A 80 11.34 1.01 10.75
N THR A 81 11.68 0.37 11.85
CA THR A 81 11.36 0.85 13.21
C THR A 81 12.55 1.54 13.89
N GLY A 82 13.56 1.96 13.11
CA GLY A 82 14.68 2.79 13.58
C GLY A 82 16.08 2.22 13.33
N SER A 83 16.19 0.97 12.86
CA SER A 83 17.48 0.31 12.60
C SER A 83 17.59 -0.28 11.19
N GLY A 84 16.88 0.29 10.22
CA GLY A 84 16.82 -0.17 8.84
C GLY A 84 15.62 -1.07 8.55
N LEU A 85 15.47 -1.44 7.29
CA LEU A 85 14.42 -2.38 6.84
C LEU A 85 14.65 -3.78 7.43
N PRO A 86 13.59 -4.58 7.60
CA PRO A 86 13.73 -5.99 7.96
C PRO A 86 14.48 -6.75 6.89
N ILE A 87 15.42 -7.60 7.33
CA ILE A 87 16.26 -8.42 6.47
C ILE A 87 15.68 -9.84 6.41
N LEU A 88 15.39 -10.30 5.20
CA LEU A 88 15.02 -11.69 4.95
C LEU A 88 16.24 -12.45 4.47
N GLU A 89 16.75 -13.33 5.34
CA GLU A 89 17.95 -14.12 5.14
C GLU A 89 17.65 -15.61 5.44
N PRO A 90 16.93 -16.32 4.55
CA PRO A 90 16.56 -17.70 4.81
C PRO A 90 17.81 -18.58 4.97
N GLU A 91 17.93 -19.29 6.09
CA GLU A 91 19.05 -20.21 6.35
C GLU A 91 18.99 -21.45 5.47
N LYS A 92 17.78 -21.91 5.17
CA LYS A 92 17.53 -23.09 4.32
C LYS A 92 16.32 -22.84 3.44
N GLY A 93 16.45 -23.19 2.16
CA GLY A 93 15.38 -22.97 1.20
C GLY A 93 15.33 -21.52 0.72
N ARG A 94 14.16 -21.06 0.39
CA ARG A 94 13.91 -19.74 -0.23
C ARG A 94 12.56 -19.17 0.22
N ILE A 95 12.35 -17.89 0.01
CA ILE A 95 11.05 -17.23 0.14
C ILE A 95 10.24 -17.58 -1.11
N ILE A 96 9.01 -18.06 -0.97
CA ILE A 96 8.18 -18.47 -2.10
C ILE A 96 6.92 -17.61 -2.16
N LEU A 97 6.75 -16.87 -3.26
CA LEU A 97 5.52 -16.16 -3.59
C LEU A 97 4.65 -17.03 -4.50
N ALA A 98 3.68 -17.73 -3.90
CA ALA A 98 2.78 -18.65 -4.56
C ALA A 98 1.31 -18.20 -4.49
N ALA A 99 1.06 -16.89 -4.43
CA ALA A 99 -0.29 -16.32 -4.38
C ALA A 99 -0.44 -15.22 -5.44
N ASN A 100 -1.45 -15.38 -6.31
CA ASN A 100 -1.78 -14.37 -7.29
C ASN A 100 -2.30 -13.09 -6.60
N GLY A 101 -1.65 -11.96 -6.88
CA GLY A 101 -2.00 -10.66 -6.33
C GLY A 101 -1.42 -10.38 -4.93
N ALA A 102 -0.54 -11.23 -4.40
CA ALA A 102 0.22 -10.90 -3.19
C ALA A 102 1.12 -9.69 -3.43
N THR A 103 1.35 -8.90 -2.39
CA THR A 103 2.29 -7.77 -2.41
C THR A 103 3.44 -8.03 -1.45
N MET A 104 4.67 -7.75 -1.88
CA MET A 104 5.88 -7.81 -1.05
C MET A 104 6.68 -6.52 -1.21
N ARG A 105 6.88 -5.78 -0.10
CA ARG A 105 7.62 -4.51 -0.12
C ARG A 105 8.31 -4.19 1.20
N GLY A 106 9.36 -3.37 1.15
CA GLY A 106 10.04 -2.84 2.33
C GLY A 106 11.02 -3.82 2.98
N PHE A 107 11.65 -4.71 2.22
CA PHE A 107 12.59 -5.72 2.72
C PHE A 107 13.97 -5.58 2.09
N VAL A 108 14.97 -5.96 2.85
CA VAL A 108 16.28 -6.34 2.32
C VAL A 108 16.27 -7.85 2.09
N ILE A 109 16.43 -8.28 0.84
CA ILE A 109 16.49 -9.69 0.46
C ILE A 109 17.95 -10.10 0.39
N ALA A 110 18.42 -10.68 1.48
CA ALA A 110 19.79 -11.18 1.59
C ALA A 110 19.86 -12.64 1.12
N GLY A 111 20.68 -12.88 0.11
CA GLY A 111 20.87 -14.24 -0.42
C GLY A 111 21.59 -15.16 0.56
N PRO A 112 21.40 -16.49 0.47
CA PRO A 112 22.22 -17.42 1.20
C PRO A 112 23.67 -17.27 0.72
N THR A 113 24.58 -17.12 1.66
CA THR A 113 26.03 -17.12 1.43
C THR A 113 26.58 -18.52 1.06
N LEU A 114 25.69 -19.48 0.80
CA LEU A 114 26.06 -20.87 0.57
C LEU A 114 26.28 -21.10 -0.93
N GLY A 115 27.56 -21.17 -1.31
CA GLY A 115 27.99 -21.60 -2.64
C GLY A 115 27.62 -23.06 -2.92
N GLY A 116 26.47 -23.27 -3.57
CA GLY A 116 26.05 -24.54 -4.15
C GLY A 116 25.65 -24.34 -5.61
N ALA A 117 26.17 -25.17 -6.51
CA ALA A 117 25.78 -25.14 -7.91
C ALA A 117 24.34 -25.64 -8.06
N GLY A 118 23.42 -24.76 -8.42
CA GLY A 118 22.01 -25.05 -8.71
C GLY A 118 21.09 -24.00 -8.08
N ASP A 119 20.18 -23.44 -8.83
CA ASP A 119 19.09 -22.53 -8.46
C ASP A 119 19.27 -21.69 -7.16
N ASN A 120 20.19 -20.73 -7.21
CA ASN A 120 20.61 -19.96 -6.02
C ASN A 120 19.74 -18.75 -5.71
N CYS A 121 18.45 -18.75 -6.09
CA CYS A 121 17.60 -17.61 -5.77
C CYS A 121 17.10 -17.67 -4.31
N THR A 122 17.09 -16.52 -3.68
CA THR A 122 16.53 -16.31 -2.34
C THR A 122 15.02 -16.14 -2.39
N LEU A 123 14.52 -15.51 -3.45
CA LEU A 123 13.10 -15.30 -3.73
C LEU A 123 12.68 -16.07 -4.98
N GLU A 124 11.71 -16.94 -4.83
CA GLU A 124 11.03 -17.63 -5.93
C GLU A 124 9.62 -17.08 -6.11
N VAL A 125 9.31 -16.63 -7.34
CA VAL A 125 7.99 -16.11 -7.70
C VAL A 125 7.31 -17.12 -8.62
N VAL A 126 6.31 -17.81 -8.06
CA VAL A 126 5.56 -18.89 -8.73
C VAL A 126 4.31 -18.34 -9.42
N LEU A 127 3.63 -17.35 -8.82
CA LEU A 127 2.41 -16.72 -9.33
C LEU A 127 2.57 -15.21 -9.40
N PRO A 128 1.79 -14.53 -10.27
CA PRO A 128 1.86 -13.07 -10.41
C PRO A 128 1.68 -12.34 -9.09
N ALA A 129 2.66 -11.53 -8.71
CA ALA A 129 2.72 -10.76 -7.47
C ALA A 129 3.24 -9.35 -7.73
N PHE A 130 3.03 -8.44 -6.77
CA PHE A 130 3.57 -7.09 -6.77
C PHE A 130 4.78 -7.03 -5.85
N ILE A 131 5.96 -6.71 -6.40
CA ILE A 131 7.24 -6.75 -5.71
C ILE A 131 7.96 -5.43 -5.96
N PHE A 132 7.94 -4.53 -4.98
CA PHE A 132 8.50 -3.20 -5.13
C PHE A 132 8.96 -2.62 -3.80
N HIS A 133 9.85 -1.64 -3.82
CA HIS A 133 10.47 -1.05 -2.64
C HIS A 133 11.22 -2.09 -1.78
N ASN A 134 11.91 -3.02 -2.43
CA ASN A 134 12.80 -3.96 -1.75
C ASN A 134 14.23 -3.74 -2.21
N ASP A 135 15.18 -4.09 -1.37
CA ASP A 135 16.61 -4.11 -1.66
C ASP A 135 17.04 -5.55 -1.99
N PHE A 136 17.47 -5.78 -3.21
CA PHE A 136 17.99 -7.06 -3.67
C PHE A 136 19.51 -7.02 -3.79
N ASN A 137 20.17 -8.09 -3.36
CA ASN A 137 21.62 -8.28 -3.56
C ASN A 137 21.98 -8.67 -5.01
N GLY A 138 21.22 -8.13 -5.97
CA GLY A 138 21.33 -8.36 -7.39
C GLY A 138 20.25 -9.30 -7.94
N ARG A 139 20.10 -9.30 -9.28
CA ARG A 139 19.03 -10.06 -9.97
C ARG A 139 19.17 -11.58 -9.83
N SER A 140 20.36 -12.08 -9.57
CA SER A 140 20.58 -13.52 -9.29
C SER A 140 19.91 -14.01 -8.01
N SER A 141 19.45 -13.10 -7.12
CA SER A 141 18.70 -13.45 -5.93
C SER A 141 17.24 -13.81 -6.20
N VAL A 142 16.77 -13.68 -7.45
CA VAL A 142 15.37 -13.90 -7.83
C VAL A 142 15.24 -14.98 -8.90
N CYS A 143 14.29 -15.92 -8.68
CA CYS A 143 13.76 -16.83 -9.69
C CYS A 143 12.28 -16.48 -9.93
N ALA A 144 11.92 -16.10 -11.15
CA ALA A 144 10.55 -15.78 -11.51
C ALA A 144 10.25 -16.42 -12.88
N GLU A 145 9.44 -17.47 -12.87
CA GLU A 145 9.03 -18.18 -14.09
C GLU A 145 7.83 -17.54 -14.75
N ASP A 146 6.90 -17.03 -13.95
CA ASP A 146 5.71 -16.33 -14.43
C ASP A 146 5.90 -14.81 -14.30
N THR A 147 4.99 -14.05 -14.91
CA THR A 147 5.05 -12.58 -14.90
C THR A 147 4.72 -12.02 -13.53
N ALA A 148 5.60 -11.20 -12.98
CA ALA A 148 5.36 -10.42 -11.79
C ALA A 148 5.46 -8.91 -12.10
N PHE A 149 4.96 -8.07 -11.19
CA PHE A 149 5.02 -6.62 -11.29
C PHE A 149 6.09 -6.09 -10.33
N TRP A 150 7.16 -5.55 -10.90
CA TRP A 150 8.37 -5.16 -10.17
C TRP A 150 8.41 -3.70 -9.75
N ASN A 151 7.31 -3.00 -9.95
CA ASN A 151 7.13 -1.61 -9.51
C ASN A 151 5.73 -1.39 -8.94
N SER A 152 5.54 -0.29 -8.23
CA SER A 152 4.23 0.12 -7.73
C SER A 152 3.22 0.27 -8.87
N SER A 153 1.96 -0.06 -8.61
CA SER A 153 0.86 0.07 -9.60
C SER A 153 0.64 1.53 -10.01
N ASP A 154 0.81 2.44 -9.06
CA ASP A 154 0.55 3.86 -9.21
C ASP A 154 1.79 4.70 -8.91
N GLY A 155 1.76 5.98 -9.32
CA GLY A 155 2.77 6.94 -8.92
C GLY A 155 2.68 7.23 -7.42
N ILE A 156 3.80 7.14 -6.74
CA ILE A 156 3.96 7.38 -5.30
C ILE A 156 4.71 8.69 -5.12
N ASN A 157 4.28 9.50 -4.15
CA ASN A 157 5.07 10.64 -3.70
C ASN A 157 6.23 10.13 -2.85
N TYR A 158 7.43 10.59 -3.14
CA TYR A 158 8.63 10.25 -2.38
C TYR A 158 9.56 11.45 -2.29
N GLN A 159 10.46 11.42 -1.32
CA GLN A 159 11.54 12.39 -1.23
C GLN A 159 12.88 11.70 -1.47
N PHE A 160 13.65 12.26 -2.38
CA PHE A 160 15.01 11.82 -2.69
C PHE A 160 15.91 13.04 -2.85
N ASN A 161 17.09 13.05 -2.20
CA ASN A 161 18.02 14.17 -2.20
C ASN A 161 17.34 15.53 -1.90
N SER A 162 16.49 15.57 -0.87
CA SER A 162 15.71 16.75 -0.45
C SER A 162 14.72 17.29 -1.49
N ARG A 163 14.45 16.55 -2.57
CA ARG A 163 13.43 16.86 -3.58
C ARG A 163 12.21 15.99 -3.35
N VAL A 164 11.05 16.60 -3.42
CA VAL A 164 9.77 15.87 -3.45
C VAL A 164 9.43 15.57 -4.89
N LEU A 165 9.19 14.32 -5.18
CA LEU A 165 9.00 13.78 -6.50
C LEU A 165 7.79 12.85 -6.50
N ARG A 166 7.28 12.54 -7.69
CA ARG A 166 6.21 11.56 -7.86
C ARG A 166 6.51 10.70 -9.08
N SER A 167 6.61 9.40 -8.84
CA SER A 167 6.77 8.40 -9.89
C SER A 167 6.30 7.04 -9.41
N ARG A 168 6.19 6.07 -10.30
CA ARG A 168 6.26 4.67 -9.88
C ARG A 168 7.65 4.40 -9.36
N LEU A 169 7.75 3.50 -8.40
CA LEU A 169 9.01 3.09 -7.80
C LEU A 169 9.09 1.56 -7.85
N GLY A 170 10.23 1.08 -8.28
CA GLY A 170 10.57 -0.33 -8.33
C GLY A 170 11.38 -0.78 -7.13
N ASN A 171 12.44 -1.54 -7.37
CA ASN A 171 13.31 -2.08 -6.36
C ASN A 171 14.75 -1.57 -6.54
N TYR A 172 15.53 -1.63 -5.49
CA TYR A 172 16.97 -1.47 -5.56
C TYR A 172 17.62 -2.81 -5.90
N TRP A 173 18.55 -2.80 -6.85
CA TRP A 173 19.33 -3.95 -7.30
C TRP A 173 20.80 -3.63 -7.16
N ALA A 174 21.53 -4.35 -6.32
CA ALA A 174 22.93 -4.04 -6.04
C ALA A 174 23.84 -4.13 -7.28
N ASP A 175 23.43 -4.88 -8.30
CA ASP A 175 24.14 -5.04 -9.58
C ASP A 175 23.55 -4.15 -10.70
N TYR A 176 22.57 -3.29 -10.41
CA TYR A 176 22.07 -2.31 -11.39
C TYR A 176 23.10 -1.21 -11.64
N ASN A 177 23.37 -0.95 -12.91
CA ASN A 177 24.40 -0.01 -13.37
C ASN A 177 23.89 1.01 -14.40
N GLY A 178 22.57 1.20 -14.51
CA GLY A 178 21.97 2.21 -15.36
C GLY A 178 22.26 3.64 -14.91
N THR A 179 21.81 4.61 -15.70
CA THR A 179 22.00 6.04 -15.43
C THR A 179 20.75 6.68 -14.79
N ASP A 180 20.93 7.82 -14.13
CA ASP A 180 19.86 8.69 -13.62
C ASP A 180 20.22 10.14 -14.01
N LYS A 181 19.85 10.53 -15.23
CA LYS A 181 20.20 11.84 -15.81
C LYS A 181 19.42 12.99 -15.21
N ASN A 182 18.16 12.73 -14.82
CA ASN A 182 17.28 13.72 -14.23
C ASN A 182 17.46 13.84 -12.70
N ARG A 183 18.23 12.93 -12.08
CA ARG A 183 18.55 12.86 -10.65
C ARG A 183 17.32 12.75 -9.77
N ASP A 184 16.37 11.94 -10.20
CA ASP A 184 15.17 11.67 -9.43
C ASP A 184 15.29 10.41 -8.54
N GLY A 185 16.41 9.70 -8.63
CA GLY A 185 16.67 8.49 -7.86
C GLY A 185 16.16 7.22 -8.55
N ILE A 186 15.63 7.34 -9.77
CA ILE A 186 15.15 6.21 -10.55
C ILE A 186 16.04 6.06 -11.77
N GLY A 187 16.41 4.83 -12.11
CA GLY A 187 17.21 4.57 -13.30
C GLY A 187 16.45 4.87 -14.59
N ASP A 188 17.13 5.52 -15.54
CA ASP A 188 16.57 5.83 -16.87
C ASP A 188 16.36 4.57 -17.72
N GLU A 189 17.09 3.50 -17.42
CA GLU A 189 17.01 2.21 -18.10
C GLU A 189 16.35 1.18 -17.18
N PRO A 190 15.49 0.28 -17.70
CA PRO A 190 14.87 -0.75 -16.88
C PRO A 190 15.88 -1.82 -16.43
N GLU A 191 15.67 -2.43 -15.27
CA GLU A 191 16.37 -3.64 -14.86
C GLU A 191 15.64 -4.88 -15.41
N ILE A 192 16.32 -5.66 -16.24
CA ILE A 192 15.75 -6.83 -16.91
C ILE A 192 16.17 -8.10 -16.17
N LEU A 193 15.21 -8.76 -15.52
CA LEU A 193 15.43 -10.01 -14.84
C LEU A 193 15.38 -11.20 -15.81
N ASN A 194 14.39 -11.20 -16.70
CA ASN A 194 14.21 -12.13 -17.82
C ASN A 194 13.18 -11.58 -18.83
N ASP A 195 12.84 -12.37 -19.86
CA ASP A 195 11.93 -11.96 -20.93
C ASP A 195 10.52 -11.54 -20.46
N LYS A 196 10.08 -12.00 -19.28
CA LYS A 196 8.75 -11.71 -18.72
C LYS A 196 8.78 -10.74 -17.54
N ASN A 197 9.94 -10.56 -16.93
CA ASN A 197 10.09 -9.85 -15.66
C ASN A 197 11.07 -8.69 -15.81
N VAL A 198 10.52 -7.49 -15.71
CA VAL A 198 11.26 -6.24 -15.91
C VAL A 198 10.83 -5.24 -14.82
N ASP A 199 11.81 -4.69 -14.10
CA ASP A 199 11.61 -3.53 -13.26
C ASP A 199 11.84 -2.26 -14.12
N TYR A 200 10.77 -1.56 -14.42
CA TYR A 200 10.82 -0.36 -15.26
C TYR A 200 11.20 0.90 -14.49
N TYR A 201 11.32 0.82 -13.17
CA TYR A 201 11.60 1.96 -12.29
C TYR A 201 12.63 1.57 -11.23
N PRO A 202 13.77 0.98 -11.61
CA PRO A 202 14.77 0.53 -10.66
C PRO A 202 15.31 1.70 -9.85
N LEU A 203 15.51 1.49 -8.56
CA LEU A 203 16.03 2.52 -7.66
C LEU A 203 17.55 2.61 -7.76
N MET A 204 18.08 3.83 -7.79
CA MET A 204 19.53 4.10 -7.84
C MET A 204 20.23 3.89 -6.50
N ARG A 205 19.47 3.86 -5.41
CA ARG A 205 19.97 3.72 -4.03
C ARG A 205 19.08 2.77 -3.25
N PRO A 206 19.56 2.20 -2.14
CA PRO A 206 18.73 1.44 -1.21
C PRO A 206 17.46 2.18 -0.81
N VAL A 207 16.40 1.43 -0.57
CA VAL A 207 15.05 1.97 -0.29
C VAL A 207 15.02 2.92 0.90
N ASP A 208 15.86 2.71 1.90
CA ASP A 208 15.95 3.56 3.09
C ASP A 208 16.55 4.96 2.84
N GLU A 209 17.16 5.19 1.66
CA GLU A 209 17.57 6.53 1.22
C GLU A 209 16.39 7.34 0.62
N TYR A 210 15.23 6.71 0.43
CA TYR A 210 13.99 7.36 -0.04
C TYR A 210 13.04 7.54 1.14
N ILE A 211 12.54 8.76 1.35
CA ILE A 211 11.44 8.97 2.28
C ILE A 211 10.15 8.71 1.52
N ILE A 212 9.58 7.54 1.72
CA ILE A 212 8.32 7.12 1.14
C ILE A 212 7.27 7.21 2.26
N PRO A 213 6.24 8.07 2.11
CA PRO A 213 5.20 8.17 3.12
C PRO A 213 4.57 6.80 3.37
N ASP A 214 4.46 6.43 4.64
CA ASP A 214 3.78 5.21 5.02
C ASP A 214 2.29 5.31 4.63
N GLU A 215 1.81 4.39 3.80
CA GLU A 215 0.39 4.32 3.44
C GLU A 215 -0.54 4.19 4.67
N LYS A 216 0.01 3.79 5.81
CA LYS A 216 -0.72 3.69 7.07
C LYS A 216 -0.87 5.03 7.79
N GLU A 217 0.10 5.94 7.66
CA GLU A 217 -0.02 7.31 8.17
C GLU A 217 -0.91 8.16 7.25
N THR A 218 -0.96 7.83 5.98
CA THR A 218 -1.99 8.30 5.08
C THR A 218 -3.24 7.46 5.36
N LYS A 219 -4.07 7.87 6.31
CA LYS A 219 -5.43 7.36 6.41
C LYS A 219 -6.10 7.64 5.07
N VAL A 220 -6.11 6.64 4.20
CA VAL A 220 -6.84 6.71 2.94
C VAL A 220 -8.31 6.83 3.31
N GLN A 221 -8.84 8.05 3.30
CA GLN A 221 -10.27 8.26 3.46
C GLN A 221 -10.92 7.94 2.12
N LEU A 222 -11.82 6.98 2.15
CA LEU A 222 -12.67 6.71 0.99
C LEU A 222 -13.78 7.77 0.94
N ILE A 223 -13.88 8.45 -0.19
CA ILE A 223 -14.92 9.41 -0.50
C ILE A 223 -15.78 8.82 -1.61
N HIS A 224 -17.07 8.64 -1.34
CA HIS A 224 -18.04 8.35 -2.38
C HIS A 224 -18.56 9.67 -2.94
N ALA A 225 -18.37 9.89 -4.23
CA ALA A 225 -18.76 11.11 -4.91
C ALA A 225 -19.68 10.79 -6.10
N ARG A 226 -20.47 11.77 -6.54
CA ARG A 226 -21.31 11.66 -7.73
C ARG A 226 -20.88 12.69 -8.75
N VAL A 227 -21.02 12.32 -10.02
CA VAL A 227 -20.74 13.25 -11.13
C VAL A 227 -21.55 14.53 -10.95
N ASP A 228 -20.91 15.68 -11.17
CA ASP A 228 -21.44 17.03 -11.04
C ASP A 228 -21.88 17.44 -9.61
N GLU A 229 -21.69 16.61 -8.59
CA GLU A 229 -21.93 16.97 -7.19
C GLU A 229 -20.60 17.33 -6.50
N PRO A 230 -20.34 18.61 -6.17
CA PRO A 230 -19.10 19.00 -5.50
C PRO A 230 -18.98 18.39 -4.09
N PHE A 231 -17.78 17.98 -3.72
CA PHE A 231 -17.44 17.58 -2.36
C PHE A 231 -16.24 18.38 -1.84
N SER A 232 -16.08 18.44 -0.53
CA SER A 232 -14.97 19.15 0.11
C SER A 232 -14.09 18.24 0.94
N ILE A 233 -12.79 18.54 0.93
CA ILE A 233 -11.77 17.91 1.80
C ILE A 233 -11.21 19.00 2.70
N SER A 234 -11.30 18.77 4.01
CA SER A 234 -10.81 19.66 5.04
C SER A 234 -9.59 19.08 5.72
N ILE A 235 -8.46 19.79 5.69
CA ILE A 235 -7.18 19.33 6.22
C ILE A 235 -6.61 20.39 7.16
N PRO A 236 -6.18 20.02 8.40
CA PRO A 236 -5.52 20.95 9.30
C PRO A 236 -4.33 21.65 8.63
N ALA A 237 -4.22 22.97 8.79
CA ALA A 237 -3.16 23.76 8.21
C ALA A 237 -2.71 24.89 9.15
N ASN A 238 -1.47 25.32 9.01
CA ASN A 238 -0.96 26.52 9.69
C ASN A 238 -0.10 27.37 8.74
N PRO A 239 -0.74 28.22 7.91
CA PRO A 239 0.00 29.06 6.96
C PRO A 239 0.96 30.05 7.60
N THR A 240 0.81 30.38 8.89
CA THR A 240 1.73 31.28 9.60
C THR A 240 3.14 30.72 9.70
N THR A 241 3.32 29.43 9.52
CA THR A 241 4.60 28.74 9.48
C THR A 241 5.25 28.72 8.09
N GLY A 242 4.53 29.27 7.07
CA GLY A 242 4.94 29.23 5.66
C GLY A 242 4.56 27.95 4.92
N TYR A 243 4.00 26.95 5.61
CA TYR A 243 3.55 25.72 4.98
C TYR A 243 2.17 25.89 4.35
N SER A 244 1.95 25.22 3.21
CA SER A 244 0.69 25.15 2.52
C SER A 244 0.47 23.76 1.92
N TRP A 245 -0.80 23.36 1.83
CA TRP A 245 -1.20 22.16 1.13
C TRP A 245 -1.31 22.42 -0.37
N THR A 246 -0.80 21.48 -1.16
CA THR A 246 -0.99 21.40 -2.61
C THR A 246 -1.63 20.06 -2.93
N ALA A 247 -2.69 20.07 -3.74
CA ALA A 247 -3.33 18.85 -4.21
C ALA A 247 -2.75 18.42 -5.56
N ASP A 248 -2.51 17.11 -5.69
CA ASP A 248 -2.22 16.43 -6.95
C ASP A 248 -3.36 15.42 -7.19
N TYR A 249 -4.00 15.49 -8.36
CA TYR A 249 -5.22 14.72 -8.67
C TYR A 249 -5.35 14.51 -10.18
N ASP A 250 -6.19 13.54 -10.56
CA ASP A 250 -6.54 13.31 -11.98
C ASP A 250 -7.54 14.37 -12.48
N TYR A 251 -7.04 15.34 -13.24
CA TYR A 251 -7.84 16.42 -13.83
C TYR A 251 -8.81 15.93 -14.93
N VAL A 252 -8.73 14.67 -15.37
CA VAL A 252 -9.68 14.05 -16.29
C VAL A 252 -10.95 13.60 -15.54
N LEU A 253 -10.79 13.21 -14.27
CA LEU A 253 -11.88 12.73 -13.42
C LEU A 253 -12.42 13.79 -12.45
N LEU A 254 -11.61 14.79 -12.09
CA LEU A 254 -11.94 15.80 -11.09
C LEU A 254 -11.57 17.20 -11.58
N ALA A 255 -12.38 18.18 -11.23
CA ALA A 255 -12.02 19.60 -11.30
C ALA A 255 -11.87 20.15 -9.89
N GLN A 256 -10.78 20.86 -9.61
CA GLN A 256 -10.56 21.55 -8.34
C GLN A 256 -11.07 22.99 -8.41
N GLY A 257 -11.89 23.38 -7.45
CA GLY A 257 -12.27 24.75 -7.20
C GLY A 257 -11.24 25.54 -6.39
N THR A 258 -11.58 26.75 -5.98
CA THR A 258 -10.71 27.60 -5.15
C THR A 258 -10.57 26.98 -3.75
N ALA A 259 -9.33 26.78 -3.30
CA ALA A 259 -9.05 26.37 -1.92
C ALA A 259 -9.23 27.58 -0.97
N ILE A 260 -9.84 27.36 0.20
CA ILE A 260 -10.04 28.37 1.22
C ILE A 260 -9.32 27.94 2.49
N TYR A 261 -8.84 28.94 3.25
CA TYR A 261 -8.28 28.72 4.58
C TYR A 261 -9.22 29.30 5.64
N GLU A 262 -9.68 28.45 6.54
CA GLU A 262 -10.51 28.81 7.70
C GLU A 262 -9.65 28.86 8.96
N ARG A 263 -9.61 30.00 9.62
CA ARG A 263 -8.87 30.14 10.88
C ARG A 263 -9.54 29.40 12.01
N SER A 264 -8.72 28.89 12.96
CA SER A 264 -9.25 28.33 14.20
C SER A 264 -10.10 29.38 14.96
N PRO A 265 -11.26 28.99 15.51
CA PRO A 265 -12.11 29.87 16.32
C PRO A 265 -11.40 30.46 17.54
N SER A 266 -10.33 29.87 18.03
CA SER A 266 -9.57 30.34 19.20
C SER A 266 -8.95 31.72 18.99
N GLY A 267 -8.71 32.15 17.74
CA GLY A 267 -8.15 33.45 17.39
C GLY A 267 -6.74 33.76 17.92
N ALA A 268 -6.09 32.81 18.61
CA ALA A 268 -4.75 33.00 19.16
C ALA A 268 -3.71 33.16 18.04
N LEU A 269 -2.74 34.04 18.23
CA LEU A 269 -1.62 34.22 17.30
C LEU A 269 -0.85 32.91 17.16
N GLY A 270 -0.65 32.45 15.89
CA GLY A 270 0.02 31.18 15.61
C GLY A 270 -0.88 29.94 15.73
N SER A 271 -2.16 30.08 16.13
CA SER A 271 -3.11 28.97 16.04
C SER A 271 -3.30 28.58 14.59
N GLY A 272 -3.25 27.27 14.32
CA GLY A 272 -3.59 26.73 13.01
C GLY A 272 -5.05 26.97 12.64
N GLY A 273 -5.47 26.37 11.55
CA GLY A 273 -6.82 26.38 11.05
C GLY A 273 -7.01 25.19 10.12
N THR A 274 -7.86 25.33 9.14
CA THR A 274 -8.21 24.27 8.20
C THR A 274 -8.14 24.81 6.78
N SER A 275 -7.43 24.11 5.90
CA SER A 275 -7.54 24.31 4.45
C SER A 275 -8.67 23.44 3.92
N VAL A 276 -9.59 24.05 3.20
CA VAL A 276 -10.75 23.41 2.58
C VAL A 276 -10.57 23.43 1.07
N PHE A 277 -10.56 22.25 0.47
CA PHE A 277 -10.46 22.04 -0.97
C PHE A 277 -11.78 21.50 -1.49
N VAL A 278 -12.28 22.09 -2.56
CA VAL A 278 -13.52 21.64 -3.20
C VAL A 278 -13.18 20.98 -4.53
N PHE A 279 -13.72 19.79 -4.75
CA PHE A 279 -13.59 19.06 -6.01
C PHE A 279 -14.95 18.77 -6.60
N THR A 280 -15.06 18.87 -7.91
CA THR A 280 -16.24 18.48 -8.68
C THR A 280 -15.88 17.27 -9.55
N PRO A 281 -16.51 16.11 -9.34
CA PRO A 281 -16.34 14.96 -10.22
C PRO A 281 -16.89 15.23 -11.62
N LEU A 282 -16.11 14.88 -12.66
CA LEU A 282 -16.44 15.15 -14.05
C LEU A 282 -17.04 13.94 -14.77
N LYS A 283 -16.67 12.73 -14.35
CA LYS A 283 -17.18 11.47 -14.91
C LYS A 283 -16.98 10.33 -13.93
N PRO A 284 -17.71 9.20 -14.09
CA PRO A 284 -17.54 8.03 -13.22
C PRO A 284 -16.13 7.43 -13.31
N GLY A 285 -15.63 6.89 -12.19
CA GLY A 285 -14.33 6.25 -12.11
C GLY A 285 -13.78 6.25 -10.68
N LYS A 286 -12.55 5.72 -10.53
CA LYS A 286 -11.83 5.74 -9.26
C LYS A 286 -10.53 6.50 -9.43
N THR A 287 -10.23 7.38 -8.49
CA THR A 287 -9.00 8.16 -8.49
C THR A 287 -8.54 8.43 -7.06
N THR A 288 -7.32 8.90 -6.91
CA THR A 288 -6.77 9.32 -5.63
C THR A 288 -6.36 10.78 -5.69
N ILE A 289 -6.72 11.54 -4.67
CA ILE A 289 -6.24 12.91 -4.48
C ILE A 289 -5.11 12.84 -3.45
N TYR A 290 -3.93 13.33 -3.83
CA TYR A 290 -2.76 13.42 -2.95
C TYR A 290 -2.55 14.86 -2.53
N PHE A 291 -2.37 15.08 -1.24
CA PHE A 291 -2.02 16.37 -0.69
C PHE A 291 -0.60 16.34 -0.14
N VAL A 292 0.15 17.37 -0.45
CA VAL A 292 1.51 17.57 0.03
C VAL A 292 1.58 18.86 0.83
N TYR A 293 2.05 18.78 2.09
CA TYR A 293 2.22 19.94 2.97
C TYR A 293 3.69 20.35 3.00
N LYS A 294 4.00 21.47 2.36
CA LYS A 294 5.38 21.97 2.27
C LYS A 294 5.42 23.50 2.20
N ARG A 295 6.60 24.06 2.43
CA ARG A 295 6.88 25.46 2.12
C ARG A 295 7.19 25.62 0.63
N SER A 296 6.71 26.70 0.00
CA SER A 296 6.90 26.93 -1.44
C SER A 296 8.36 27.07 -1.88
N TRP A 297 9.25 27.49 -0.95
CA TRP A 297 10.68 27.68 -1.20
C TRP A 297 11.56 26.49 -0.73
N GLU A 298 10.96 25.47 -0.14
CA GLU A 298 11.65 24.26 0.33
C GLU A 298 11.15 23.03 -0.42
N ASN A 299 12.04 22.06 -0.62
CA ASN A 299 11.67 20.78 -1.19
C ASN A 299 11.31 19.72 -0.11
N ILE A 300 11.36 20.12 1.17
CA ILE A 300 11.07 19.23 2.30
C ILE A 300 9.55 19.18 2.52
N VAL A 301 8.99 17.98 2.47
CA VAL A 301 7.57 17.71 2.80
C VAL A 301 7.44 17.49 4.30
N ALA A 302 6.54 18.24 4.93
CA ALA A 302 6.24 18.12 6.35
C ALA A 302 5.12 17.10 6.63
N ASP A 303 4.17 16.95 5.71
CA ASP A 303 3.03 16.02 5.83
C ASP A 303 2.44 15.67 4.47
N THR A 304 1.79 14.53 4.37
CA THR A 304 1.04 14.09 3.19
C THR A 304 -0.31 13.51 3.60
N ARG A 305 -1.32 13.63 2.72
CA ARG A 305 -2.65 13.01 2.89
C ARG A 305 -3.12 12.43 1.57
N SER A 306 -3.81 11.29 1.63
CA SER A 306 -4.41 10.66 0.45
C SER A 306 -5.90 10.41 0.67
N PHE A 307 -6.67 10.65 -0.37
CA PHE A 307 -8.11 10.41 -0.39
C PHE A 307 -8.45 9.61 -1.63
N LEU A 308 -8.96 8.39 -1.44
CA LEU A 308 -9.48 7.59 -2.54
C LEU A 308 -10.90 8.07 -2.86
N VAL A 309 -11.16 8.43 -4.10
CA VAL A 309 -12.46 8.90 -4.57
C VAL A 309 -13.07 7.87 -5.50
N ASP A 310 -14.24 7.36 -5.13
CA ASP A 310 -15.06 6.46 -5.92
C ASP A 310 -16.26 7.25 -6.47
N ILE A 311 -16.23 7.52 -7.77
CA ILE A 311 -17.19 8.40 -8.46
C ILE A 311 -18.22 7.55 -9.19
N SER A 312 -19.49 7.73 -8.85
CA SER A 312 -20.63 7.04 -9.47
C SER A 312 -21.50 7.98 -10.31
#